data_e646277b69c98c9be18d2611c4dfadcf
#
_entry.id   e646277b69c98c9be18d2611c4dfadcf
#
_cell.length_a   1.000
_cell.length_b   1.000
_cell.length_c   1.000
_cell.angle_alpha   90.00
_cell.angle_beta   90.00
_cell.angle_gamma   90.00
#
_symmetry.space_group_name_H-M   'P 1'
#
loop_
_entity.id
_entity.type
_entity.pdbx_description
1 polymer ?
#
loop_
_entity_poly.entity_id
_entity_poly.type
_entity_poly.pdbx_seq_one_letter_code
_entity_poly.pdbx_strand_id
1 'polypeptide(L)'
;SHDLRTPLTSILGYLQLLESERLTSQQRRHYLEIVSDRARVLQDLITAFYDLSRIEGGEYPLDLQPVDLRRALEPLLAGFYEDFERAGFQVTVELDEHLPPVLADPGAVTRILTNLIGNALKHGRAALTIRLYASGGQLVTAFSNDAPGLSPEDLSRVFERFYTADQMRTGQNTGLGLAIVKALAQRMGHTPFAELDDGTFTVGVRWKPLLPSSREAPRPLQIN
;
A
#
# COMPACT_ATOMS: atom_id res chain seq x y z
N SER A 1 12.96 -2.66 15.03
CA SER A 1 14.08 -1.85 15.46
C SER A 1 15.39 -2.02 14.68
N HIS A 2 15.60 -3.16 14.03
CA HIS A 2 16.75 -3.39 13.13
C HIS A 2 16.67 -2.48 11.90
N ASP A 3 15.50 -2.33 11.35
CA ASP A 3 15.23 -1.60 10.09
C ASP A 3 15.40 -0.07 10.21
N LEU A 4 15.27 0.47 11.41
CA LEU A 4 15.66 1.86 11.73
C LEU A 4 17.16 2.02 11.89
N ARG A 5 17.86 0.99 12.37
CA ARG A 5 19.31 1.04 12.59
C ARG A 5 20.09 1.03 11.28
N THR A 6 19.64 0.26 10.29
CA THR A 6 20.33 0.11 9.00
C THR A 6 20.54 1.44 8.28
N PRO A 7 19.50 2.24 7.98
CA PRO A 7 19.69 3.55 7.33
C PRO A 7 20.51 4.51 8.21
N LEU A 8 20.31 4.50 9.52
CA LEU A 8 21.08 5.34 10.45
C LEU A 8 22.58 5.00 10.43
N THR A 9 22.95 3.73 10.48
CA THR A 9 24.33 3.27 10.39
C THR A 9 24.97 3.68 9.05
N SER A 10 24.21 3.57 7.95
CA SER A 10 24.67 4.00 6.63
C SER A 10 24.93 5.52 6.60
N ILE A 11 24.01 6.33 7.13
CA ILE A 11 24.18 7.79 7.24
C ILE A 11 25.47 8.12 8.00
N LEU A 12 25.64 7.54 9.21
CA LEU A 12 26.83 7.79 10.04
C LEU A 12 28.12 7.37 9.34
N GLY A 13 28.12 6.21 8.66
CA GLY A 13 29.30 5.75 7.90
C GLY A 13 29.68 6.69 6.76
N TYR A 14 28.72 7.17 5.96
CA TYR A 14 29.02 8.11 4.89
C TYR A 14 29.40 9.52 5.41
N LEU A 15 28.86 9.96 6.56
CA LEU A 15 29.31 11.19 7.22
C LEU A 15 30.76 11.11 7.64
N GLN A 16 31.19 9.97 8.23
CA GLN A 16 32.59 9.75 8.59
C GLN A 16 33.52 9.77 7.36
N LEU A 17 33.07 9.17 6.24
CA LEU A 17 33.83 9.27 4.98
C LEU A 17 33.94 10.69 4.46
N LEU A 18 32.90 11.54 4.65
CA LEU A 18 32.89 12.94 4.23
C LEU A 18 33.87 13.83 5.03
N GLU A 19 34.30 13.41 6.24
CA GLU A 19 35.33 14.11 7.03
C GLU A 19 36.73 13.95 6.44
N SER A 20 36.93 13.03 5.49
CA SER A 20 38.23 12.84 4.86
C SER A 20 38.60 14.02 3.94
N GLU A 21 39.80 14.56 4.14
CA GLU A 21 40.34 15.66 3.30
C GLU A 21 40.72 15.19 1.87
N ARG A 22 40.78 13.87 1.63
CA ARG A 22 41.27 13.30 0.36
C ARG A 22 40.15 13.04 -0.68
N LEU A 23 38.91 13.47 -0.41
CA LEU A 23 37.78 13.26 -1.31
C LEU A 23 37.81 14.25 -2.47
N THR A 24 37.57 13.74 -3.69
CA THR A 24 37.25 14.59 -4.83
C THR A 24 35.89 15.25 -4.66
N SER A 25 35.65 16.37 -5.34
CA SER A 25 34.35 17.05 -5.33
C SER A 25 33.20 16.12 -5.81
N GLN A 26 33.48 15.19 -6.75
CA GLN A 26 32.52 14.24 -7.25
C GLN A 26 32.17 13.19 -6.19
N GLN A 27 33.17 12.62 -5.50
CA GLN A 27 32.94 11.67 -4.41
C GLN A 27 32.16 12.31 -3.24
N ARG A 28 32.51 13.55 -2.88
CA ARG A 28 31.79 14.30 -1.84
C ARG A 28 30.33 14.50 -2.20
N ARG A 29 30.02 14.88 -3.43
CA ARG A 29 28.64 15.04 -3.91
C ARG A 29 27.89 13.72 -3.86
N HIS A 30 28.48 12.65 -4.35
CA HIS A 30 27.88 11.32 -4.35
C HIS A 30 27.55 10.82 -2.93
N TYR A 31 28.46 11.02 -1.96
CA TYR A 31 28.21 10.63 -0.57
C TYR A 31 27.11 11.47 0.07
N LEU A 32 27.02 12.76 -0.23
CA LEU A 32 25.92 13.62 0.24
C LEU A 32 24.56 13.19 -0.34
N GLU A 33 24.52 12.80 -1.60
CA GLU A 33 23.31 12.24 -2.22
C GLU A 33 22.85 10.98 -1.49
N ILE A 34 23.77 10.04 -1.20
CA ILE A 34 23.44 8.81 -0.45
C ILE A 34 22.93 9.16 0.96
N VAL A 35 23.60 10.05 1.69
CA VAL A 35 23.16 10.48 3.02
C VAL A 35 21.75 11.06 2.97
N SER A 36 21.49 11.95 1.99
CA SER A 36 20.17 12.56 1.79
C SER A 36 19.08 11.52 1.52
N ASP A 37 19.34 10.56 0.65
CA ASP A 37 18.39 9.50 0.32
C ASP A 37 18.12 8.58 1.51
N ARG A 38 19.15 8.21 2.28
CA ARG A 38 18.99 7.40 3.50
C ARG A 38 18.24 8.16 4.60
N ALA A 39 18.45 9.47 4.71
CA ALA A 39 17.71 10.30 5.65
C ALA A 39 16.21 10.38 5.31
N ARG A 40 15.87 10.50 4.02
CA ARG A 40 14.46 10.43 3.56
C ARG A 40 13.82 9.09 3.89
N VAL A 41 14.49 7.98 3.57
CA VAL A 41 14.01 6.63 3.91
C VAL A 41 13.76 6.48 5.41
N LEU A 42 14.67 7.00 6.26
CA LEU A 42 14.50 6.96 7.71
C LEU A 42 13.31 7.82 8.17
N GLN A 43 13.13 8.99 7.59
CA GLN A 43 11.98 9.86 7.86
C GLN A 43 10.65 9.16 7.51
N ASP A 44 10.57 8.53 6.33
CA ASP A 44 9.38 7.80 5.88
C ASP A 44 9.07 6.62 6.80
N LEU A 45 10.11 5.88 7.25
CA LEU A 45 9.98 4.80 8.22
C LEU A 45 9.39 5.28 9.55
N ILE A 46 9.92 6.38 10.10
CA ILE A 46 9.45 6.94 11.39
C ILE A 46 8.00 7.39 11.25
N THR A 47 7.67 8.10 10.17
CA THR A 47 6.30 8.58 9.90
C THR A 47 5.33 7.41 9.75
N ALA A 48 5.67 6.41 8.94
CA ALA A 48 4.84 5.23 8.74
C ALA A 48 4.64 4.42 10.02
N PHE A 49 5.69 4.27 10.84
CA PHE A 49 5.62 3.59 12.13
C PHE A 49 4.73 4.33 13.14
N TYR A 50 4.88 5.65 13.23
CA TYR A 50 4.05 6.49 14.10
C TYR A 50 2.57 6.40 13.71
N ASP A 51 2.28 6.54 12.43
CA ASP A 51 0.92 6.42 11.91
C ASP A 51 0.32 5.04 12.18
N LEU A 52 1.08 3.96 11.91
CA LEU A 52 0.63 2.61 12.19
C LEU A 52 0.31 2.42 13.68
N SER A 53 1.16 2.95 14.57
CA SER A 53 0.92 2.91 16.01
C SER A 53 -0.38 3.61 16.40
N ARG A 54 -0.68 4.78 15.83
CA ARG A 54 -1.94 5.51 16.05
C ARG A 54 -3.15 4.78 15.49
N ILE A 55 -3.01 4.17 14.30
CA ILE A 55 -4.08 3.39 13.67
C ILE A 55 -4.45 2.21 14.58
N GLU A 56 -3.47 1.44 15.04
CA GLU A 56 -3.71 0.27 15.88
C GLU A 56 -4.16 0.64 17.31
N GLY A 57 -3.64 1.74 17.84
CA GLY A 57 -4.07 2.29 19.15
C GLY A 57 -5.47 2.90 19.17
N GLY A 58 -6.12 3.00 18.00
CA GLY A 58 -7.46 3.60 17.91
C GLY A 58 -7.47 5.14 17.88
N GLU A 59 -6.32 5.78 17.94
CA GLU A 59 -6.17 7.24 17.99
C GLU A 59 -6.21 7.91 16.61
N TYR A 60 -6.13 7.12 15.54
CA TYR A 60 -6.22 7.64 14.18
C TYR A 60 -7.70 7.98 13.87
N PRO A 61 -8.07 9.24 13.64
CA PRO A 61 -9.43 9.62 13.34
C PRO A 61 -9.85 9.04 11.98
N LEU A 62 -11.04 8.44 11.92
CA LEU A 62 -11.67 7.96 10.69
C LEU A 62 -13.02 8.64 10.54
N ASP A 63 -13.24 9.30 9.40
CA ASP A 63 -14.52 9.88 9.00
C ASP A 63 -15.19 8.95 7.98
N LEU A 64 -16.02 8.02 8.48
CA LEU A 64 -16.66 7.00 7.64
C LEU A 64 -17.82 7.61 6.86
N GLN A 65 -17.73 7.56 5.55
CA GLN A 65 -18.74 8.04 4.62
C GLN A 65 -18.87 7.10 3.40
N PRO A 66 -19.94 7.22 2.58
CA PRO A 66 -20.05 6.45 1.35
C PRO A 66 -18.92 6.80 0.37
N VAL A 67 -18.08 5.83 0.02
CA VAL A 67 -16.95 5.98 -0.91
C VAL A 67 -17.17 5.10 -2.12
N ASP A 68 -17.06 5.71 -3.31
CA ASP A 68 -16.97 5.02 -4.59
C ASP A 68 -15.51 4.63 -4.83
N LEU A 69 -15.23 3.34 -4.77
CA LEU A 69 -13.85 2.81 -4.91
C LEU A 69 -13.25 3.06 -6.30
N ARG A 70 -14.07 3.06 -7.35
CA ARG A 70 -13.60 3.34 -8.71
C ARG A 70 -13.13 4.78 -8.82
N ARG A 71 -13.96 5.72 -8.35
CA ARG A 71 -13.59 7.15 -8.32
C ARG A 71 -12.38 7.45 -7.44
N ALA A 72 -12.13 6.64 -6.41
CA ALA A 72 -10.93 6.76 -5.58
C ALA A 72 -9.69 6.19 -6.30
N LEU A 73 -9.83 5.12 -7.08
CA LEU A 73 -8.72 4.42 -7.72
C LEU A 73 -8.25 5.09 -9.03
N GLU A 74 -9.18 5.52 -9.90
CA GLU A 74 -8.85 6.08 -11.22
C GLU A 74 -7.84 7.24 -11.18
N PRO A 75 -7.98 8.27 -10.32
CA PRO A 75 -7.00 9.37 -10.25
C PRO A 75 -5.62 8.91 -9.79
N LEU A 76 -5.56 7.90 -8.90
CA LEU A 76 -4.30 7.34 -8.43
C LEU A 76 -3.58 6.61 -9.56
N LEU A 77 -4.28 5.80 -10.35
CA LEU A 77 -3.71 5.11 -11.51
C LEU A 77 -3.16 6.10 -12.54
N ALA A 78 -3.89 7.19 -12.79
CA ALA A 78 -3.40 8.26 -13.65
C ALA A 78 -2.14 8.94 -13.09
N GLY A 79 -2.09 9.18 -11.77
CA GLY A 79 -0.93 9.78 -11.09
C GLY A 79 0.32 8.90 -11.10
N PHE A 80 0.17 7.57 -11.08
CA PHE A 80 1.28 6.62 -11.12
C PHE A 80 1.66 6.15 -12.53
N TYR A 81 1.02 6.67 -13.57
CA TYR A 81 1.26 6.23 -14.95
C TYR A 81 2.74 6.32 -15.37
N GLU A 82 3.38 7.45 -15.13
CA GLU A 82 4.79 7.64 -15.45
C GLU A 82 5.72 6.71 -14.64
N ASP A 83 5.35 6.39 -13.40
CA ASP A 83 6.13 5.47 -12.57
C ASP A 83 6.03 4.03 -13.09
N PHE A 84 4.85 3.61 -13.57
CA PHE A 84 4.68 2.32 -14.24
C PHE A 84 5.49 2.23 -15.53
N GLU A 85 5.44 3.27 -16.39
CA GLU A 85 6.23 3.31 -17.63
C GLU A 85 7.73 3.25 -17.34
N ARG A 86 8.21 4.08 -16.39
CA ARG A 86 9.63 4.11 -16.00
C ARG A 86 10.11 2.78 -15.43
N ALA A 87 9.25 2.08 -14.70
CA ALA A 87 9.53 0.76 -14.16
C ALA A 87 9.36 -0.38 -15.19
N GLY A 88 8.86 -0.09 -16.40
CA GLY A 88 8.68 -1.06 -17.47
C GLY A 88 7.52 -2.02 -17.27
N PHE A 89 6.49 -1.64 -16.49
CA PHE A 89 5.31 -2.46 -16.27
C PHE A 89 4.35 -2.46 -17.44
N GLN A 90 3.85 -3.65 -17.79
CA GLN A 90 2.63 -3.82 -18.58
C GLN A 90 1.45 -3.85 -17.60
N VAL A 91 0.69 -2.75 -17.53
CA VAL A 91 -0.41 -2.62 -16.60
C VAL A 91 -1.74 -2.95 -17.28
N THR A 92 -2.46 -3.91 -16.74
CA THR A 92 -3.84 -4.24 -17.12
C THR A 92 -4.78 -3.73 -16.02
N VAL A 93 -5.81 -2.96 -16.40
CA VAL A 93 -6.77 -2.38 -15.47
C VAL A 93 -8.18 -2.86 -15.84
N GLU A 94 -8.82 -3.56 -14.91
CA GLU A 94 -10.17 -4.12 -15.06
C GLU A 94 -11.05 -3.59 -13.92
N LEU A 95 -11.90 -2.61 -14.20
CA LEU A 95 -12.77 -1.98 -13.20
C LEU A 95 -14.22 -2.14 -13.61
N ASP A 96 -15.01 -2.82 -12.78
CA ASP A 96 -16.47 -2.91 -12.95
C ASP A 96 -17.11 -1.52 -12.89
N GLU A 97 -18.11 -1.26 -13.76
CA GLU A 97 -18.70 0.07 -13.89
C GLU A 97 -19.73 0.41 -12.81
N HIS A 98 -20.52 -0.56 -12.37
CA HIS A 98 -21.70 -0.34 -11.53
C HIS A 98 -21.53 -1.03 -10.16
N LEU A 99 -20.63 -0.51 -9.35
CA LEU A 99 -20.39 -1.01 -8.00
C LEU A 99 -21.07 -0.09 -6.95
N PRO A 100 -21.69 -0.66 -5.91
CA PRO A 100 -22.20 0.14 -4.81
C PRO A 100 -21.05 0.81 -4.03
N PRO A 101 -21.29 1.94 -3.35
CA PRO A 101 -20.30 2.53 -2.47
C PRO A 101 -20.01 1.61 -1.27
N VAL A 102 -18.88 1.86 -0.61
CA VAL A 102 -18.51 1.24 0.67
C VAL A 102 -18.53 2.30 1.78
N LEU A 103 -18.77 1.90 3.02
CA LEU A 103 -18.66 2.80 4.17
C LEU A 103 -17.19 2.86 4.61
N ALA A 104 -16.48 3.91 4.25
CA ALA A 104 -15.05 4.05 4.50
C ALA A 104 -14.64 5.52 4.68
N ASP A 105 -13.44 5.75 5.19
CA ASP A 105 -12.80 7.07 5.19
C ASP A 105 -12.04 7.27 3.86
N PRO A 106 -12.32 8.33 3.08
CA PRO A 106 -11.70 8.55 1.78
C PRO A 106 -10.17 8.67 1.83
N GLY A 107 -9.64 9.29 2.87
CA GLY A 107 -8.19 9.41 3.07
C GLY A 107 -7.55 8.07 3.37
N ALA A 108 -8.20 7.24 4.20
CA ALA A 108 -7.76 5.88 4.49
C ALA A 108 -7.84 4.99 3.25
N VAL A 109 -8.91 5.10 2.42
CA VAL A 109 -9.01 4.39 1.13
C VAL A 109 -7.88 4.79 0.20
N THR A 110 -7.64 6.08 0.01
CA THR A 110 -6.52 6.60 -0.79
C THR A 110 -5.20 6.03 -0.31
N ARG A 111 -4.97 6.01 1.00
CA ARG A 111 -3.74 5.49 1.61
C ARG A 111 -3.57 3.99 1.40
N ILE A 112 -4.65 3.20 1.53
CA ILE A 112 -4.65 1.76 1.22
C ILE A 112 -4.24 1.54 -0.23
N LEU A 113 -4.92 2.19 -1.18
CA LEU A 113 -4.67 2.02 -2.61
C LEU A 113 -3.24 2.44 -2.99
N THR A 114 -2.76 3.58 -2.48
CA THR A 114 -1.38 4.05 -2.70
C THR A 114 -0.34 3.05 -2.17
N ASN A 115 -0.56 2.43 -1.00
CA ASN A 115 0.33 1.40 -0.47
C ASN A 115 0.32 0.13 -1.34
N LEU A 116 -0.84 -0.28 -1.87
CA LEU A 116 -0.95 -1.43 -2.76
C LEU A 116 -0.24 -1.18 -4.10
N ILE A 117 -0.43 0.00 -4.71
CA ILE A 117 0.28 0.43 -5.93
C ILE A 117 1.78 0.47 -5.68
N GLY A 118 2.22 1.12 -4.59
CA GLY A 118 3.63 1.22 -4.23
C GLY A 118 4.27 -0.14 -3.93
N ASN A 119 3.52 -1.08 -3.36
CA ASN A 119 3.98 -2.45 -3.17
C ASN A 119 4.21 -3.15 -4.52
N ALA A 120 3.26 -3.05 -5.46
CA ALA A 120 3.40 -3.61 -6.79
C ALA A 120 4.61 -3.03 -7.55
N LEU A 121 4.80 -1.70 -7.52
CA LEU A 121 5.95 -1.02 -8.14
C LEU A 121 7.29 -1.46 -7.57
N LYS A 122 7.36 -1.75 -6.28
CA LYS A 122 8.62 -2.13 -5.61
C LYS A 122 8.98 -3.59 -5.77
N HIS A 123 7.99 -4.47 -5.78
CA HIS A 123 8.18 -5.92 -5.70
C HIS A 123 7.75 -6.67 -6.95
N GLY A 124 6.87 -6.10 -7.76
CA GLY A 124 6.39 -6.68 -9.00
C GLY A 124 7.46 -6.67 -10.09
N ARG A 125 7.23 -7.52 -11.10
CA ARG A 125 8.06 -7.60 -12.32
C ARG A 125 7.15 -7.64 -13.53
N ALA A 126 7.52 -6.93 -14.58
CA ALA A 126 6.96 -6.95 -15.93
C ALA A 126 5.43 -6.74 -16.03
N ALA A 127 4.59 -7.55 -15.40
CA ALA A 127 3.14 -7.47 -15.49
C ALA A 127 2.49 -7.07 -14.16
N LEU A 128 1.51 -6.17 -14.22
CA LEU A 128 0.66 -5.79 -13.09
C LEU A 128 -0.79 -5.78 -13.54
N THR A 129 -1.64 -6.57 -12.90
CA THR A 129 -3.08 -6.55 -13.12
C THR A 129 -3.77 -5.92 -11.91
N ILE A 130 -4.57 -4.89 -12.16
CA ILE A 130 -5.34 -4.18 -11.15
C ILE A 130 -6.81 -4.41 -11.42
N ARG A 131 -7.54 -4.97 -10.46
CA ARG A 131 -8.95 -5.30 -10.60
C ARG A 131 -9.79 -4.68 -9.49
N LEU A 132 -10.95 -4.21 -9.87
CA LEU A 132 -12.03 -3.82 -8.95
C LEU A 132 -13.33 -4.47 -9.44
N TYR A 133 -13.87 -5.40 -8.66
CA TYR A 133 -15.01 -6.23 -9.06
C TYR A 133 -15.86 -6.64 -7.86
N ALA A 134 -17.07 -7.14 -8.12
CA ALA A 134 -17.94 -7.72 -7.12
C ALA A 134 -17.78 -9.25 -7.07
N SER A 135 -17.62 -9.82 -5.88
CA SER A 135 -17.55 -11.27 -5.67
C SER A 135 -18.05 -11.65 -4.28
N GLY A 136 -18.91 -12.69 -4.20
CA GLY A 136 -19.40 -13.21 -2.92
C GLY A 136 -20.10 -12.18 -2.03
N GLY A 137 -20.79 -11.19 -2.62
CA GLY A 137 -21.47 -10.12 -1.89
C GLY A 137 -20.52 -9.06 -1.32
N GLN A 138 -19.26 -9.07 -1.71
CA GLN A 138 -18.25 -8.06 -1.36
C GLN A 138 -17.71 -7.39 -2.63
N LEU A 139 -17.13 -6.20 -2.48
CA LEU A 139 -16.29 -5.60 -3.52
C LEU A 139 -14.85 -5.97 -3.25
N VAL A 140 -14.09 -6.19 -4.31
CA VAL A 140 -12.70 -6.61 -4.22
C VAL A 140 -11.83 -5.64 -5.00
N THR A 141 -10.85 -5.01 -4.34
CA THR A 141 -9.71 -4.41 -5.03
C THR A 141 -8.54 -5.38 -4.95
N ALA A 142 -7.99 -5.78 -6.08
CA ALA A 142 -6.90 -6.75 -6.18
C ALA A 142 -5.78 -6.22 -7.06
N PHE A 143 -4.54 -6.40 -6.60
CA PHE A 143 -3.31 -6.04 -7.30
C PHE A 143 -2.49 -7.32 -7.46
N SER A 144 -2.34 -7.79 -8.70
CA SER A 144 -1.67 -9.06 -9.02
C SER A 144 -0.41 -8.80 -9.84
N ASN A 145 0.70 -9.35 -9.40
CA ASN A 145 1.99 -9.25 -10.10
C ASN A 145 2.82 -10.53 -9.92
N ASP A 146 3.78 -10.75 -10.82
CA ASP A 146 4.71 -11.84 -10.68
C ASP A 146 5.61 -11.67 -9.47
N ALA A 147 5.73 -12.71 -8.65
CA ALA A 147 6.55 -12.73 -7.45
C ALA A 147 7.29 -14.09 -7.29
N PRO A 148 8.23 -14.43 -8.18
CA PRO A 148 8.86 -15.76 -8.22
C PRO A 148 9.71 -16.09 -6.99
N GLY A 149 9.99 -15.12 -6.14
CA GLY A 149 10.74 -15.31 -4.89
C GLY A 149 9.89 -15.41 -3.64
N LEU A 150 8.55 -15.33 -3.77
CA LEU A 150 7.64 -15.42 -2.63
C LEU A 150 7.24 -16.88 -2.41
N SER A 151 7.28 -17.33 -1.16
CA SER A 151 6.85 -18.68 -0.77
C SER A 151 5.47 -18.68 -0.12
N PRO A 152 4.76 -19.82 -0.05
CA PRO A 152 3.49 -19.91 0.67
C PRO A 152 3.60 -19.55 2.17
N GLU A 153 4.75 -19.79 2.81
CA GLU A 153 5.00 -19.42 4.20
C GLU A 153 5.02 -17.91 4.38
N ASP A 154 5.49 -17.18 3.37
CA ASP A 154 5.55 -15.72 3.39
C ASP A 154 4.16 -15.08 3.45
N LEU A 155 3.13 -15.72 2.86
CA LEU A 155 1.75 -15.19 2.82
C LEU A 155 1.19 -14.88 4.20
N SER A 156 1.51 -15.69 5.20
CA SER A 156 1.04 -15.48 6.57
C SER A 156 1.65 -14.23 7.20
N ARG A 157 2.79 -13.76 6.66
CA ARG A 157 3.64 -12.71 7.23
C ARG A 157 3.65 -11.42 6.43
N VAL A 158 3.16 -11.40 5.19
CA VAL A 158 3.22 -10.18 4.32
C VAL A 158 2.58 -8.94 4.95
N PHE A 159 1.67 -9.11 5.90
CA PHE A 159 1.03 -8.03 6.66
C PHE A 159 1.69 -7.73 8.01
N GLU A 160 2.76 -8.45 8.38
CA GLU A 160 3.52 -8.15 9.59
C GLU A 160 4.35 -6.87 9.41
N ARG A 161 4.58 -6.16 10.51
CA ARG A 161 5.43 -4.96 10.51
C ARG A 161 6.86 -5.33 10.17
N PHE A 162 7.49 -4.54 9.30
CA PHE A 162 8.88 -4.70 8.88
C PHE A 162 9.17 -6.01 8.13
N TYR A 163 8.13 -6.75 7.74
CA TYR A 163 8.32 -7.96 6.96
C TYR A 163 8.65 -7.63 5.51
N THR A 164 9.72 -8.24 4.99
CA THR A 164 10.10 -8.23 3.59
C THR A 164 10.63 -9.62 3.24
N ALA A 165 10.06 -10.27 2.22
CA ALA A 165 10.49 -11.61 1.79
C ALA A 165 11.94 -11.60 1.26
N ASP A 166 12.40 -10.47 0.74
CA ASP A 166 13.73 -10.28 0.15
C ASP A 166 14.60 -9.42 1.08
N GLN A 167 15.32 -10.05 2.02
CA GLN A 167 16.23 -9.38 2.96
C GLN A 167 17.45 -8.71 2.27
N MET A 168 17.71 -8.99 0.99
CA MET A 168 18.87 -8.51 0.25
C MET A 168 18.61 -7.30 -0.66
N ARG A 169 17.36 -6.89 -0.87
CA ARG A 169 17.05 -5.72 -1.72
C ARG A 169 17.11 -4.42 -0.93
N THR A 170 18.24 -3.78 -1.07
CA THR A 170 18.51 -2.33 -0.97
C THR A 170 17.42 -1.46 -0.35
N GLY A 171 17.46 -1.30 0.96
CA GLY A 171 17.24 -0.05 1.72
C GLY A 171 16.04 0.88 1.47
N GLN A 172 15.17 0.60 0.51
CA GLN A 172 14.01 1.43 0.19
C GLN A 172 12.67 0.82 0.65
N ASN A 173 12.68 -0.43 1.10
CA ASN A 173 11.47 -1.13 1.52
C ASN A 173 11.31 -1.06 3.05
N THR A 174 10.29 -0.36 3.49
CA THR A 174 10.05 -0.17 4.93
C THR A 174 9.36 -1.36 5.59
N GLY A 175 8.75 -2.28 4.81
CA GLY A 175 7.95 -3.39 5.33
C GLY A 175 6.71 -2.95 6.13
N LEU A 176 6.30 -1.67 6.02
CA LEU A 176 5.17 -1.12 6.76
C LEU A 176 3.93 -0.90 5.89
N GLY A 177 4.07 -0.87 4.56
CA GLY A 177 2.97 -0.54 3.67
C GLY A 177 1.78 -1.49 3.79
N LEU A 178 2.01 -2.80 3.73
CA LEU A 178 0.94 -3.80 3.87
C LEU A 178 0.40 -3.89 5.30
N ALA A 179 1.22 -3.65 6.32
CA ALA A 179 0.75 -3.54 7.71
C ALA A 179 -0.23 -2.36 7.88
N ILE A 180 0.03 -1.22 7.24
CA ILE A 180 -0.89 -0.07 7.20
C ILE A 180 -2.19 -0.43 6.47
N VAL A 181 -2.10 -1.11 5.32
CA VAL A 181 -3.29 -1.61 4.58
C VAL A 181 -4.17 -2.45 5.50
N LYS A 182 -3.56 -3.43 6.20
CA LYS A 182 -4.27 -4.30 7.13
C LYS A 182 -4.94 -3.51 8.24
N ALA A 183 -4.20 -2.65 8.91
CA ALA A 183 -4.69 -1.89 10.06
C ALA A 183 -5.86 -0.96 9.68
N LEU A 184 -5.74 -0.21 8.57
CA LEU A 184 -6.81 0.68 8.10
C LEU A 184 -8.04 -0.09 7.63
N ALA A 185 -7.86 -1.13 6.81
CA ALA A 185 -8.97 -1.95 6.33
C ALA A 185 -9.76 -2.57 7.50
N GLN A 186 -9.08 -3.18 8.45
CA GLN A 186 -9.69 -3.80 9.62
C GLN A 186 -10.42 -2.80 10.52
N ARG A 187 -9.85 -1.61 10.74
CA ARG A 187 -10.51 -0.57 11.51
C ARG A 187 -11.79 -0.04 10.88
N MET A 188 -11.89 -0.07 9.55
CA MET A 188 -13.11 0.25 8.81
C MET A 188 -14.04 -0.95 8.63
N GLY A 189 -13.72 -2.13 9.20
CA GLY A 189 -14.53 -3.34 9.12
C GLY A 189 -14.41 -4.12 7.81
N HIS A 190 -13.37 -3.85 7.01
CA HIS A 190 -13.05 -4.53 5.76
C HIS A 190 -11.95 -5.57 5.96
N THR A 191 -11.74 -6.46 4.98
CA THR A 191 -10.84 -7.62 5.12
C THR A 191 -9.69 -7.52 4.10
N PRO A 192 -8.44 -7.29 4.54
CA PRO A 192 -7.27 -7.43 3.67
C PRO A 192 -7.05 -8.91 3.36
N PHE A 193 -6.48 -9.19 2.20
CA PHE A 193 -6.12 -10.54 1.79
C PHE A 193 -4.83 -10.55 0.96
N ALA A 194 -4.15 -11.70 0.97
CA ALA A 194 -3.02 -11.99 0.10
C ALA A 194 -3.10 -13.45 -0.34
N GLU A 195 -2.81 -13.71 -1.60
CA GLU A 195 -2.88 -15.02 -2.23
C GLU A 195 -1.64 -15.20 -3.13
N LEU A 196 -1.18 -16.43 -3.26
CA LEU A 196 -0.11 -16.81 -4.17
C LEU A 196 -0.59 -18.01 -4.98
N ASP A 197 -0.67 -17.83 -6.30
CA ASP A 197 -1.09 -18.87 -7.22
C ASP A 197 -0.13 -18.89 -8.41
N ASP A 198 0.50 -20.03 -8.63
CA ASP A 198 1.47 -20.27 -9.72
C ASP A 198 2.49 -19.13 -9.93
N GLY A 199 3.09 -18.65 -8.83
CA GLY A 199 4.08 -17.56 -8.85
C GLY A 199 3.49 -16.16 -9.01
N THR A 200 2.17 -16.02 -9.12
CA THR A 200 1.46 -14.74 -9.14
C THR A 200 1.02 -14.39 -7.73
N PHE A 201 1.53 -13.28 -7.20
CA PHE A 201 1.13 -12.72 -5.93
C PHE A 201 -0.02 -11.73 -6.13
N THR A 202 -1.12 -11.97 -5.44
CA THR A 202 -2.28 -11.08 -5.42
C THR A 202 -2.50 -10.55 -4.00
N VAL A 203 -2.56 -9.25 -3.85
CA VAL A 203 -2.84 -8.59 -2.58
C VAL A 203 -3.94 -7.55 -2.76
N GLY A 204 -4.79 -7.40 -1.75
CA GLY A 204 -5.90 -6.46 -1.87
C GLY A 204 -6.78 -6.38 -0.62
N VAL A 205 -7.96 -5.81 -0.81
CA VAL A 205 -8.97 -5.66 0.23
C VAL A 205 -10.32 -6.12 -0.29
N ARG A 206 -11.02 -6.91 0.53
CA ARG A 206 -12.44 -7.25 0.38
C ARG A 206 -13.25 -6.24 1.19
N TRP A 207 -14.04 -5.45 0.50
CA TRP A 207 -14.83 -4.36 1.06
C TRP A 207 -16.28 -4.80 1.23
N LYS A 208 -16.88 -4.47 2.36
CA LYS A 208 -18.31 -4.66 2.57
C LYS A 208 -19.05 -3.52 1.87
N PRO A 209 -19.95 -3.82 0.90
CA PRO A 209 -20.73 -2.78 0.25
C PRO A 209 -21.68 -2.12 1.24
N LEU A 210 -21.90 -0.84 1.06
CA LEU A 210 -22.98 -0.13 1.73
C LEU A 210 -24.28 -0.55 1.03
N LEU A 211 -24.99 -1.51 1.64
CA LEU A 211 -26.30 -1.90 1.13
C LEU A 211 -27.24 -0.71 1.19
N PRO A 212 -28.07 -0.47 0.15
CA PRO A 212 -29.12 0.52 0.26
C PRO A 212 -29.96 0.13 1.48
N SER A 213 -30.12 1.08 2.43
CA SER A 213 -31.07 0.86 3.53
C SER A 213 -32.39 0.45 2.88
N SER A 214 -32.93 -0.68 3.30
CA SER A 214 -34.29 -1.09 2.94
C SER A 214 -35.20 0.06 3.39
N ARG A 215 -35.42 1.02 2.49
CA ARG A 215 -36.47 2.02 2.71
C ARG A 215 -37.74 1.22 2.91
N GLU A 216 -38.37 1.40 4.07
CA GLU A 216 -39.73 0.93 4.33
C GLU A 216 -40.54 1.11 3.03
N ALA A 217 -41.08 0.01 2.52
CA ALA A 217 -42.06 0.08 1.45
C ALA A 217 -43.12 1.08 1.89
N PRO A 218 -43.53 2.03 1.03
CA PRO A 218 -44.57 2.98 1.39
C PRO A 218 -45.80 2.19 1.83
N ARG A 219 -46.24 2.42 3.08
CA ARG A 219 -47.49 1.83 3.57
C ARG A 219 -48.58 2.13 2.57
N PRO A 220 -49.37 1.15 2.10
CA PRO A 220 -50.50 1.43 1.23
C PRO A 220 -51.43 2.40 1.94
N LEU A 221 -51.75 3.52 1.28
CA LEU A 221 -52.78 4.46 1.75
C LEU A 221 -54.09 3.68 1.90
N GLN A 222 -54.53 3.49 3.16
CA GLN A 222 -55.90 3.07 3.41
C GLN A 222 -56.80 4.26 3.07
N ILE A 223 -57.48 4.19 1.94
CA ILE A 223 -58.57 5.10 1.60
C ILE A 223 -59.83 4.53 2.28
N ASN A 224 -60.34 5.25 3.24
CA ASN A 224 -61.67 5.05 3.79
C ASN A 224 -62.72 5.72 2.92
#